data_687787dbc78afc2ddcf409684bfdbad0
#
_entry.id   687787dbc78afc2ddcf409684bfdbad0
#
_cell.length_a   1.000
_cell.length_b   1.000
_cell.length_c   1.000
_cell.angle_alpha   90.00
_cell.angle_beta   90.00
_cell.angle_gamma   90.00
#
_symmetry.space_group_name_H-M   'P 1'
#
loop_
_entity.id
_entity.type
_entity.pdbx_description
1 polymer ?
#
loop_
_entity_poly.entity_id
_entity_poly.type
_entity_poly.pdbx_seq_one_letter_code
_entity_poly.pdbx_strand_id
1 'polypeptide(L)'
;MAADKLAALARAGLTILQAALPLQHRPAGKIIFGQLTEHPFEVDLPVANSNSLLREGSTYYFSNCIGIKTGTHSRAGKCFVGAAEKDGVTIVTVTLKCSEDNQKWIDTIRLFRYGFTCYTPYTLEQLFRMAGSRFAAVRISNAKSDDPQGGLLELDVAQISDTGYERMIQTNDEGAMAAALDDFVSRSALTITDNLVAPITAGEIVGTYAYTLRDGQTITASLVAARDVEAQPEPTTIYDIFPFLRVF
;
A
#
# COMPACT_ATOMS: atom_id res chain seq x y z
N MET A 1 8.75 -21.21 -2.59
CA MET A 1 9.63 -21.66 -1.48
C MET A 1 10.53 -20.56 -0.90
N ALA A 2 11.26 -19.77 -1.69
CA ALA A 2 12.08 -18.67 -1.14
C ALA A 2 11.23 -17.45 -0.69
N ALA A 3 10.23 -17.07 -1.48
CA ALA A 3 9.33 -15.95 -1.17
C ALA A 3 8.48 -16.20 0.10
N ASP A 4 8.03 -17.45 0.31
CA ASP A 4 7.24 -17.81 1.49
C ASP A 4 8.07 -17.78 2.77
N LYS A 5 9.35 -18.13 2.69
CA LYS A 5 10.29 -18.00 3.81
C LYS A 5 10.60 -16.54 4.14
N LEU A 6 10.74 -15.67 3.12
CA LEU A 6 10.92 -14.23 3.34
C LEU A 6 9.66 -13.59 3.95
N ALA A 7 8.47 -13.96 3.50
CA ALA A 7 7.21 -13.47 4.06
C ALA A 7 6.96 -13.97 5.49
N ALA A 8 7.39 -15.20 5.82
CA ALA A 8 7.34 -15.72 7.18
C ALA A 8 8.34 -15.01 8.11
N LEU A 9 9.55 -14.70 7.61
CA LEU A 9 10.57 -13.95 8.34
C LEU A 9 10.15 -12.48 8.54
N ALA A 10 9.50 -11.86 7.55
CA ALA A 10 8.95 -10.52 7.68
C ALA A 10 7.82 -10.46 8.71
N ARG A 11 6.92 -11.46 8.74
CA ARG A 11 5.87 -11.57 9.76
C ARG A 11 6.44 -11.82 11.16
N ALA A 12 7.45 -12.69 11.27
CA ALA A 12 8.16 -12.92 12.54
C ALA A 12 8.91 -11.66 13.00
N GLY A 13 9.50 -10.90 12.05
CA GLY A 13 10.14 -9.62 12.32
C GLY A 13 9.16 -8.57 12.85
N LEU A 14 7.97 -8.49 12.28
CA LEU A 14 6.91 -7.58 12.74
C LEU A 14 6.42 -7.92 14.15
N THR A 15 6.29 -9.22 14.46
CA THR A 15 5.92 -9.70 15.82
C THR A 15 7.02 -9.37 16.84
N ILE A 16 8.29 -9.50 16.48
CA ILE A 16 9.42 -9.11 17.31
C ILE A 16 9.48 -7.59 17.47
N LEU A 17 9.14 -6.82 16.43
CA LEU A 17 9.04 -5.38 16.47
C LEU A 17 8.00 -4.91 17.49
N GLN A 18 6.79 -5.48 17.45
CA GLN A 18 5.73 -5.19 18.41
C GLN A 18 6.09 -5.52 19.85
N ALA A 19 6.87 -6.58 20.08
CA ALA A 19 7.36 -6.96 21.39
C ALA A 19 8.56 -6.11 21.87
N ALA A 20 9.38 -5.61 20.95
CA ALA A 20 10.62 -4.90 21.27
C ALA A 20 10.44 -3.37 21.37
N LEU A 21 9.44 -2.77 20.69
CA LEU A 21 9.17 -1.33 20.76
C LEU A 21 9.04 -0.78 22.20
N PRO A 22 8.31 -1.42 23.12
CA PRO A 22 8.22 -0.95 24.51
C PRO A 22 9.55 -0.96 25.26
N LEU A 23 10.50 -1.82 24.86
CA LEU A 23 11.80 -1.95 25.51
C LEU A 23 12.83 -0.92 25.02
N GLN A 24 12.67 -0.41 23.80
CA GLN A 24 13.65 0.48 23.18
C GLN A 24 13.41 1.97 23.48
N HIS A 25 12.17 2.34 23.77
CA HIS A 25 11.79 3.70 24.18
C HIS A 25 11.94 3.95 25.69
N ARG A 26 12.49 3.00 26.46
CA ARG A 26 12.77 3.21 27.87
C ARG A 26 14.10 3.96 28.03
N PRO A 27 14.14 5.03 28.85
CA PRO A 27 15.40 5.67 29.17
C PRO A 27 16.37 4.63 29.75
N ALA A 28 17.64 4.77 29.38
CA ALA A 28 18.70 3.88 29.89
C ALA A 28 18.63 3.78 31.42
N GLY A 29 18.53 2.57 31.92
CA GLY A 29 18.69 2.34 33.35
C GLY A 29 17.69 1.47 34.07
N LYS A 30 16.53 1.11 33.51
CA LYS A 30 15.53 0.36 34.26
C LYS A 30 15.03 -0.88 33.51
N ILE A 31 15.48 -2.07 33.93
CA ILE A 31 14.93 -3.35 33.47
C ILE A 31 13.99 -3.87 34.56
N ILE A 32 12.73 -4.05 34.24
CA ILE A 32 11.76 -4.69 35.11
C ILE A 32 11.73 -6.18 34.77
N PHE A 33 12.26 -7.01 35.65
CA PHE A 33 12.09 -8.45 35.60
C PHE A 33 10.83 -8.81 36.37
N GLY A 34 9.69 -8.95 35.71
CA GLY A 34 8.49 -9.05 36.50
C GLY A 34 7.30 -9.81 35.94
N GLN A 35 7.40 -10.42 34.78
CA GLN A 35 6.27 -11.22 34.29
C GLN A 35 6.34 -12.72 34.60
N LEU A 36 7.41 -13.19 35.26
CA LEU A 36 7.62 -14.62 35.56
C LEU A 36 7.80 -14.92 37.04
N THR A 37 7.73 -13.94 37.95
CA THR A 37 7.86 -14.16 39.40
C THR A 37 6.72 -13.45 40.14
N GLU A 38 6.25 -14.10 41.22
CA GLU A 38 5.24 -13.53 42.11
C GLU A 38 5.71 -12.26 42.85
N HIS A 39 7.01 -11.97 42.79
CA HIS A 39 7.65 -10.81 43.40
C HIS A 39 8.51 -10.08 42.36
N PRO A 40 7.98 -9.07 41.66
CA PRO A 40 8.77 -8.26 40.75
C PRO A 40 9.86 -7.50 41.54
N PHE A 41 11.11 -7.66 41.14
CA PHE A 41 12.19 -6.85 41.69
C PHE A 41 12.72 -5.89 40.61
N GLU A 42 13.05 -4.70 41.05
CA GLU A 42 13.56 -3.63 40.21
C GLU A 42 15.07 -3.56 40.43
N VAL A 43 15.85 -3.68 39.35
CA VAL A 43 17.31 -3.57 39.41
C VAL A 43 17.72 -2.41 38.52
N ASP A 44 18.41 -1.46 39.12
CA ASP A 44 19.03 -0.34 38.43
C ASP A 44 20.37 -0.79 37.83
N LEU A 45 20.33 -1.31 36.59
CA LEU A 45 21.51 -1.73 35.87
C LEU A 45 21.80 -0.72 34.75
N PRO A 46 23.01 -0.20 34.64
CA PRO A 46 23.40 0.64 33.52
C PRO A 46 23.52 -0.23 32.27
N VAL A 47 22.40 -0.42 31.55
CA VAL A 47 22.37 -1.21 30.32
C VAL A 47 22.44 -0.29 29.12
N ALA A 48 23.54 -0.35 28.40
CA ALA A 48 23.66 0.34 27.11
C ALA A 48 22.95 -0.45 26.02
N ASN A 49 22.19 0.26 25.18
CA ASN A 49 21.58 -0.35 24.00
C ASN A 49 22.67 -0.85 23.04
N SER A 50 22.66 -2.14 22.72
CA SER A 50 23.63 -2.76 21.82
C SER A 50 23.39 -2.42 20.34
N ASN A 51 22.24 -1.81 19.99
CA ASN A 51 21.93 -1.36 18.66
C ASN A 51 22.61 -0.02 18.37
N SER A 52 23.68 -0.04 17.58
CA SER A 52 24.43 1.16 17.23
C SER A 52 23.66 2.14 16.34
N LEU A 53 22.60 1.68 15.64
CA LEU A 53 21.76 2.56 14.81
C LEU A 53 20.85 3.47 15.65
N LEU A 54 20.56 3.10 16.91
CA LEU A 54 19.72 3.88 17.82
C LEU A 54 20.51 4.85 18.71
N ARG A 55 21.83 4.74 18.78
CA ARG A 55 22.67 5.59 19.64
C ARG A 55 23.13 6.82 18.89
N GLU A 56 22.63 8.00 19.24
CA GLU A 56 22.97 9.29 18.60
C GLU A 56 24.47 9.59 18.51
N GLY A 57 25.28 9.15 19.48
CA GLY A 57 26.74 9.30 19.42
C GLY A 57 27.48 8.23 18.61
N SER A 58 26.78 7.31 17.97
CA SER A 58 27.39 6.25 17.18
C SER A 58 27.69 6.72 15.75
N THR A 59 28.83 6.27 15.19
CA THR A 59 29.15 6.43 13.76
C THR A 59 28.08 5.83 12.83
N TYR A 60 27.28 4.89 13.35
CA TYR A 60 26.24 4.17 12.61
C TYR A 60 24.83 4.68 12.93
N TYR A 61 24.71 5.80 13.66
CA TYR A 61 23.40 6.34 13.98
C TYR A 61 22.54 6.56 12.72
N PHE A 62 21.31 6.09 12.78
CA PHE A 62 20.33 6.24 11.71
C PHE A 62 19.00 6.74 12.29
N SER A 63 18.68 7.99 12.07
CA SER A 63 17.56 8.69 12.72
C SER A 63 16.19 8.03 12.53
N ASN A 64 15.99 7.36 11.41
CA ASN A 64 14.76 6.62 11.13
C ASN A 64 14.72 5.21 11.72
N CYS A 65 15.81 4.73 12.36
CA CYS A 65 15.85 3.39 12.95
C CYS A 65 14.93 3.32 14.18
N ILE A 66 14.06 2.29 14.21
CA ILE A 66 13.15 2.02 15.33
C ILE A 66 13.46 0.69 16.06
N GLY A 67 14.44 -0.06 15.61
CA GLY A 67 14.85 -1.31 16.25
C GLY A 67 15.63 -2.23 15.33
N ILE A 68 15.79 -3.50 15.61
CA ILE A 68 15.08 -4.42 16.52
C ILE A 68 16.08 -5.14 17.44
N LYS A 69 16.90 -6.11 16.88
CA LYS A 69 17.69 -7.04 17.72
C LYS A 69 19.01 -7.41 17.06
N THR A 70 20.06 -7.35 17.87
CA THR A 70 21.39 -7.91 17.55
C THR A 70 21.49 -9.37 18.00
N GLY A 71 22.32 -10.15 17.32
CA GLY A 71 22.68 -11.51 17.70
C GLY A 71 24.10 -11.85 17.27
N THR A 72 24.82 -12.58 18.10
CA THR A 72 26.17 -13.10 17.77
C THR A 72 26.28 -14.52 18.28
N HIS A 73 26.71 -15.42 17.40
CA HIS A 73 26.94 -16.81 17.74
C HIS A 73 28.09 -17.37 16.90
N SER A 74 28.86 -18.31 17.43
CA SER A 74 30.05 -18.86 16.76
C SER A 74 29.78 -19.45 15.36
N ARG A 75 28.60 -20.08 15.18
CA ARG A 75 28.18 -20.65 13.88
C ARG A 75 27.43 -19.66 13.00
N ALA A 76 26.59 -18.80 13.62
CA ALA A 76 25.75 -17.87 12.89
C ALA A 76 26.47 -16.56 12.53
N GLY A 77 27.65 -16.31 13.09
CA GLY A 77 28.35 -15.03 12.93
C GLY A 77 27.61 -13.89 13.61
N LYS A 78 27.81 -12.70 13.12
CA LYS A 78 27.19 -11.47 13.61
C LYS A 78 25.94 -11.20 12.79
N CYS A 79 24.79 -11.11 13.47
CA CYS A 79 23.48 -10.95 12.86
C CYS A 79 22.77 -9.70 13.42
N PHE A 80 21.91 -9.13 12.61
CA PHE A 80 21.05 -8.03 13.04
C PHE A 80 19.73 -8.07 12.28
N VAL A 81 18.64 -7.88 13.01
CA VAL A 81 17.34 -7.55 12.46
C VAL A 81 17.10 -6.09 12.76
N GLY A 82 16.99 -5.27 11.72
CA GLY A 82 16.76 -3.85 11.83
C GLY A 82 15.37 -3.47 11.32
N ALA A 83 14.80 -2.42 11.92
CA ALA A 83 13.62 -1.77 11.37
C ALA A 83 13.84 -0.26 11.36
N ALA A 84 13.31 0.38 10.34
CA ALA A 84 13.31 1.83 10.19
C ALA A 84 11.97 2.29 9.61
N GLU A 85 11.55 3.48 10.03
CA GLU A 85 10.31 4.10 9.58
C GLU A 85 10.59 5.49 9.02
N LYS A 86 10.01 5.76 7.87
CA LYS A 86 10.08 7.08 7.22
C LYS A 86 8.82 7.29 6.39
N ASP A 87 8.19 8.47 6.56
CA ASP A 87 7.01 8.90 5.78
C ASP A 87 5.88 7.85 5.77
N GLY A 88 5.64 7.19 6.92
CA GLY A 88 4.64 6.13 7.09
C GLY A 88 5.07 4.74 6.58
N VAL A 89 6.21 4.63 5.91
CA VAL A 89 6.73 3.36 5.41
C VAL A 89 7.67 2.74 6.42
N THR A 90 7.40 1.49 6.82
CA THR A 90 8.29 0.70 7.68
C THR A 90 9.05 -0.33 6.86
N ILE A 91 10.39 -0.30 6.95
CA ILE A 91 11.28 -1.28 6.33
C ILE A 91 11.92 -2.15 7.40
N VAL A 92 11.83 -3.46 7.21
CA VAL A 92 12.52 -4.45 8.04
C VAL A 92 13.64 -5.09 7.23
N THR A 93 14.83 -5.13 7.82
CA THR A 93 16.02 -5.74 7.20
C THR A 93 16.55 -6.86 8.06
N VAL A 94 17.15 -7.87 7.44
CA VAL A 94 17.80 -8.98 8.12
C VAL A 94 19.19 -9.16 7.54
N THR A 95 20.22 -8.94 8.33
CA THR A 95 21.62 -9.21 7.99
C THR A 95 22.11 -10.40 8.80
N LEU A 96 22.69 -11.38 8.13
CA LEU A 96 23.12 -12.64 8.73
C LEU A 96 24.58 -12.93 8.38
N LYS A 97 25.28 -13.54 9.33
CA LYS A 97 26.64 -14.06 9.14
C LYS A 97 27.64 -12.99 8.66
N CYS A 98 27.50 -11.76 9.15
CA CYS A 98 28.51 -10.73 8.88
C CYS A 98 29.85 -11.12 9.52
N SER A 99 30.94 -10.93 8.78
CA SER A 99 32.29 -11.24 9.23
C SER A 99 32.77 -10.26 10.30
N GLU A 100 32.49 -8.97 10.09
CA GLU A 100 32.91 -7.89 10.97
C GLU A 100 31.75 -7.30 11.78
N ASP A 101 32.05 -6.76 12.97
CA ASP A 101 31.03 -6.17 13.84
C ASP A 101 30.32 -4.97 13.24
N ASN A 102 31.04 -4.17 12.46
CA ASN A 102 30.52 -2.99 11.81
C ASN A 102 29.75 -3.31 10.52
N GLN A 103 30.03 -4.44 9.88
CA GLN A 103 29.43 -4.78 8.58
C GLN A 103 27.89 -4.88 8.68
N LYS A 104 27.36 -5.48 9.74
CA LYS A 104 25.92 -5.56 9.95
C LYS A 104 25.23 -4.19 9.99
N TRP A 105 25.91 -3.17 10.53
CA TRP A 105 25.37 -1.80 10.57
C TRP A 105 25.40 -1.13 9.22
N ILE A 106 26.54 -1.25 8.51
CA ILE A 106 26.73 -0.68 7.19
C ILE A 106 25.72 -1.27 6.19
N ASP A 107 25.57 -2.59 6.19
CA ASP A 107 24.66 -3.28 5.26
C ASP A 107 23.21 -2.96 5.58
N THR A 108 22.85 -2.88 6.86
CA THR A 108 21.48 -2.49 7.28
C THR A 108 21.14 -1.07 6.82
N ILE A 109 22.05 -0.10 7.01
CA ILE A 109 21.82 1.27 6.55
C ILE A 109 21.68 1.34 5.02
N ARG A 110 22.49 0.57 4.29
CA ARG A 110 22.38 0.49 2.83
C ARG A 110 21.03 -0.08 2.40
N LEU A 111 20.57 -1.14 3.05
CA LEU A 111 19.27 -1.76 2.79
C LEU A 111 18.12 -0.81 3.11
N PHE A 112 18.17 -0.08 4.23
CA PHE A 112 17.16 0.95 4.55
C PHE A 112 17.11 2.04 3.47
N ARG A 113 18.27 2.60 3.11
CA ARG A 113 18.36 3.62 2.05
C ARG A 113 17.82 3.08 0.73
N TYR A 114 18.20 1.88 0.34
CA TYR A 114 17.68 1.22 -0.86
C TYR A 114 16.15 1.09 -0.81
N GLY A 115 15.62 0.55 0.28
CA GLY A 115 14.18 0.40 0.45
C GLY A 115 13.42 1.73 0.35
N PHE A 116 13.84 2.76 1.07
CA PHE A 116 13.19 4.08 1.04
C PHE A 116 13.36 4.85 -0.28
N THR A 117 14.39 4.53 -1.06
CA THR A 117 14.63 5.21 -2.35
C THR A 117 13.97 4.49 -3.52
N CYS A 118 13.94 3.16 -3.48
CA CYS A 118 13.56 2.34 -4.62
C CYS A 118 12.14 1.80 -4.55
N TYR A 119 11.44 1.96 -3.42
CA TYR A 119 10.08 1.47 -3.26
C TYR A 119 9.14 2.58 -2.80
N THR A 120 7.96 2.61 -3.42
CA THR A 120 6.90 3.57 -3.08
C THR A 120 5.60 2.81 -2.82
N PRO A 121 4.85 3.16 -1.74
CA PRO A 121 3.52 2.62 -1.52
C PRO A 121 2.52 3.26 -2.49
N TYR A 122 1.62 2.44 -3.00
CA TYR A 122 0.49 2.87 -3.82
C TYR A 122 -0.80 2.34 -3.23
N THR A 123 -1.77 3.21 -3.01
CA THR A 123 -3.11 2.84 -2.57
C THR A 123 -3.87 2.13 -3.71
N LEU A 124 -4.96 1.44 -3.36
CA LEU A 124 -5.81 0.78 -4.34
C LEU A 124 -6.36 1.78 -5.37
N GLU A 125 -6.77 2.97 -4.94
CA GLU A 125 -7.28 4.03 -5.81
C GLU A 125 -6.21 4.52 -6.80
N GLN A 126 -4.98 4.76 -6.33
CA GLN A 126 -3.87 5.14 -7.21
C GLN A 126 -3.57 4.06 -8.25
N LEU A 127 -3.54 2.79 -7.83
CA LEU A 127 -3.31 1.66 -8.74
C LEU A 127 -4.45 1.55 -9.78
N PHE A 128 -5.70 1.74 -9.37
CA PHE A 128 -6.84 1.71 -10.27
C PHE A 128 -6.73 2.81 -11.33
N ARG A 129 -6.46 4.05 -10.93
CA ARG A 129 -6.28 5.18 -11.86
C ARG A 129 -5.10 4.96 -12.82
N MET A 130 -3.96 4.48 -12.30
CA MET A 130 -2.78 4.18 -13.13
C MET A 130 -3.03 3.03 -14.12
N ALA A 131 -3.84 2.07 -13.75
CA ALA A 131 -4.22 0.94 -14.58
C ALA A 131 -5.38 1.25 -15.55
N GLY A 132 -6.01 2.42 -15.48
CA GLY A 132 -7.26 2.76 -16.16
C GLY A 132 -7.33 2.37 -17.64
N SER A 133 -6.26 2.64 -18.41
CA SER A 133 -6.20 2.26 -19.84
C SER A 133 -6.09 0.74 -20.11
N ARG A 134 -5.83 -0.07 -19.07
CA ARG A 134 -5.77 -1.53 -19.15
C ARG A 134 -7.12 -2.19 -18.89
N PHE A 135 -8.09 -1.46 -18.34
CA PHE A 135 -9.45 -1.95 -18.17
C PHE A 135 -10.25 -1.77 -19.47
N ALA A 136 -11.30 -2.59 -19.64
CA ALA A 136 -12.19 -2.45 -20.77
C ALA A 136 -12.93 -1.10 -20.72
N ALA A 137 -12.98 -0.42 -21.86
CA ALA A 137 -13.73 0.83 -21.98
C ALA A 137 -15.24 0.56 -21.87
N VAL A 138 -15.94 1.38 -21.11
CA VAL A 138 -17.40 1.33 -20.96
C VAL A 138 -18.04 2.40 -21.84
N ARG A 139 -18.94 1.98 -22.75
CA ARG A 139 -19.67 2.90 -23.61
C ARG A 139 -21.06 3.16 -23.05
N ILE A 140 -21.43 4.43 -23.03
CA ILE A 140 -22.74 4.91 -22.59
C ILE A 140 -23.67 5.09 -23.81
N SER A 141 -24.87 4.54 -23.70
CA SER A 141 -25.91 4.76 -24.69
C SER A 141 -26.51 6.17 -24.61
N ASN A 142 -27.04 6.70 -25.70
CA ASN A 142 -27.67 8.03 -25.77
C ASN A 142 -26.75 9.19 -25.33
N ALA A 143 -25.42 9.02 -25.38
CA ALA A 143 -24.49 10.13 -25.16
C ALA A 143 -24.62 11.14 -26.31
N LYS A 144 -24.45 12.42 -25.98
CA LYS A 144 -24.50 13.53 -26.93
C LYS A 144 -23.47 13.33 -28.05
N SER A 145 -23.84 13.66 -29.28
CA SER A 145 -23.02 13.40 -30.49
C SER A 145 -21.67 14.13 -30.49
N ASP A 146 -21.58 15.25 -29.77
CA ASP A 146 -20.37 16.05 -29.59
C ASP A 146 -19.65 15.77 -28.27
N ASP A 147 -19.98 14.65 -27.57
CA ASP A 147 -19.26 14.23 -26.37
C ASP A 147 -17.77 14.08 -26.68
N PRO A 148 -16.87 14.72 -25.88
CA PRO A 148 -15.42 14.76 -26.18
C PRO A 148 -14.75 13.39 -26.28
N GLN A 149 -15.34 12.36 -25.64
CA GLN A 149 -14.84 10.99 -25.64
C GLN A 149 -15.77 10.03 -26.41
N GLY A 150 -16.74 10.54 -27.19
CA GLY A 150 -17.63 9.73 -28.01
C GLY A 150 -18.50 8.76 -27.20
N GLY A 151 -18.91 9.15 -26.00
CA GLY A 151 -19.72 8.35 -25.09
C GLY A 151 -18.93 7.27 -24.34
N LEU A 152 -17.60 7.33 -24.31
CA LEU A 152 -16.79 6.48 -23.44
C LEU A 152 -16.80 7.04 -22.01
N LEU A 153 -17.10 6.17 -21.04
CA LEU A 153 -17.09 6.50 -19.62
C LEU A 153 -15.72 6.22 -19.01
N GLU A 154 -15.13 7.22 -18.40
CA GLU A 154 -14.01 7.05 -17.48
C GLU A 154 -14.53 6.60 -16.13
N LEU A 155 -13.86 5.61 -15.54
CA LEU A 155 -14.23 5.03 -14.26
C LEU A 155 -13.25 5.45 -13.17
N ASP A 156 -13.78 5.62 -11.96
CA ASP A 156 -13.01 5.74 -10.73
C ASP A 156 -13.59 4.80 -9.67
N VAL A 157 -12.90 4.67 -8.54
CA VAL A 157 -13.35 3.85 -7.41
C VAL A 157 -13.69 4.72 -6.21
N ALA A 158 -14.77 4.36 -5.53
CA ALA A 158 -15.21 5.00 -4.29
C ALA A 158 -15.66 3.95 -3.27
N GLN A 159 -15.87 4.36 -2.02
CA GLN A 159 -16.36 3.48 -0.95
C GLN A 159 -15.56 2.17 -0.83
N ILE A 160 -14.24 2.29 -0.83
CA ILE A 160 -13.31 1.15 -0.73
C ILE A 160 -13.46 0.50 0.64
N SER A 161 -13.67 -0.83 0.69
CA SER A 161 -13.88 -1.59 1.93
C SER A 161 -12.63 -1.67 2.82
N ASP A 162 -11.43 -1.57 2.24
CA ASP A 162 -10.15 -1.49 2.96
C ASP A 162 -9.34 -0.31 2.45
N THR A 163 -9.46 0.83 3.13
CA THR A 163 -8.71 2.06 2.82
C THR A 163 -7.25 2.01 3.28
N GLY A 164 -6.89 1.01 4.09
CA GLY A 164 -5.52 0.81 4.58
C GLY A 164 -4.65 -0.01 3.62
N TYR A 165 -5.22 -0.53 2.53
CA TYR A 165 -4.44 -1.30 1.57
C TYR A 165 -3.43 -0.44 0.84
N GLU A 166 -2.18 -0.85 0.90
CA GLU A 166 -1.08 -0.29 0.12
C GLU A 166 -0.23 -1.40 -0.51
N ARG A 167 0.20 -1.18 -1.73
CA ARG A 167 1.14 -2.05 -2.43
C ARG A 167 2.46 -1.34 -2.66
N MET A 168 3.52 -1.92 -2.11
CA MET A 168 4.89 -1.46 -2.37
C MET A 168 5.31 -1.87 -3.78
N ILE A 169 5.69 -0.90 -4.60
CA ILE A 169 6.19 -1.12 -5.96
C ILE A 169 7.59 -0.54 -6.08
N GLN A 170 8.47 -1.27 -6.74
CA GLN A 170 9.81 -0.81 -7.06
C GLN A 170 9.73 0.25 -8.16
N THR A 171 10.21 1.45 -7.88
CA THR A 171 10.05 2.63 -8.77
C THR A 171 11.31 2.96 -9.59
N ASN A 172 12.45 2.38 -9.24
CA ASN A 172 13.70 2.55 -10.01
C ASN A 172 13.85 1.51 -11.14
N ASP A 173 12.81 0.74 -11.43
CA ASP A 173 12.73 -0.23 -12.53
C ASP A 173 11.41 -0.03 -13.28
N GLU A 174 11.46 0.46 -14.51
CA GLU A 174 10.27 0.71 -15.35
C GLU A 174 9.48 -0.58 -15.62
N GLY A 175 10.16 -1.71 -15.76
CA GLY A 175 9.52 -3.01 -15.94
C GLY A 175 8.74 -3.47 -14.71
N ALA A 176 9.20 -3.14 -13.52
CA ALA A 176 8.53 -3.51 -12.27
C ALA A 176 7.17 -2.82 -12.11
N MET A 177 7.06 -1.55 -12.51
CA MET A 177 5.79 -0.83 -12.49
C MET A 177 4.78 -1.45 -13.47
N ALA A 178 5.21 -1.70 -14.72
CA ALA A 178 4.36 -2.33 -15.72
C ALA A 178 3.85 -3.71 -15.26
N ALA A 179 4.74 -4.56 -14.77
CA ALA A 179 4.39 -5.88 -14.25
C ALA A 179 3.47 -5.80 -13.02
N ALA A 180 3.65 -4.80 -12.15
CA ALA A 180 2.79 -4.59 -11.00
C ALA A 180 1.37 -4.18 -11.40
N LEU A 181 1.21 -3.34 -12.42
CA LEU A 181 -0.09 -2.95 -12.96
C LEU A 181 -0.77 -4.10 -13.71
N ASP A 182 -0.03 -4.91 -14.46
CA ASP A 182 -0.57 -6.09 -15.13
C ASP A 182 -1.06 -7.15 -14.12
N ASP A 183 -0.28 -7.42 -13.06
CA ASP A 183 -0.71 -8.30 -11.95
C ASP A 183 -1.94 -7.70 -11.22
N PHE A 184 -1.98 -6.38 -11.03
CA PHE A 184 -3.13 -5.70 -10.43
C PHE A 184 -4.40 -5.89 -11.27
N VAL A 185 -4.34 -5.62 -12.57
CA VAL A 185 -5.48 -5.81 -13.49
C VAL A 185 -5.94 -7.28 -13.53
N SER A 186 -5.01 -8.23 -13.57
CA SER A 186 -5.34 -9.67 -13.62
C SER A 186 -6.10 -10.18 -12.39
N ARG A 187 -6.00 -9.45 -11.26
CA ARG A 187 -6.69 -9.76 -10.00
C ARG A 187 -7.91 -8.89 -9.76
N SER A 188 -8.20 -7.97 -10.69
CA SER A 188 -9.31 -7.05 -10.63
C SER A 188 -10.51 -7.62 -11.40
N ALA A 189 -11.70 -7.46 -10.84
CA ALA A 189 -12.96 -7.76 -11.48
C ALA A 189 -13.86 -6.51 -11.45
N LEU A 190 -14.35 -6.11 -12.63
CA LEU A 190 -15.29 -5.01 -12.79
C LEU A 190 -16.65 -5.60 -13.19
N THR A 191 -17.67 -5.27 -12.43
CA THR A 191 -19.07 -5.59 -12.77
C THR A 191 -19.79 -4.29 -13.02
N ILE A 192 -20.09 -4.00 -14.28
CA ILE A 192 -20.76 -2.77 -14.71
C ILE A 192 -22.27 -3.01 -14.67
N THR A 193 -23.02 -2.00 -14.26
CA THR A 193 -24.48 -2.00 -14.34
C THR A 193 -24.92 -2.11 -15.79
N ASP A 194 -25.87 -3.00 -16.08
CA ASP A 194 -26.39 -3.19 -17.43
C ASP A 194 -27.10 -1.93 -17.93
N ASN A 195 -26.99 -1.70 -19.25
CA ASN A 195 -27.71 -0.64 -19.96
C ASN A 195 -27.51 0.78 -19.42
N LEU A 196 -26.26 1.16 -19.19
CA LEU A 196 -25.93 2.54 -18.83
C LEU A 196 -26.33 3.50 -19.97
N VAL A 197 -27.17 4.48 -19.64
CA VAL A 197 -27.76 5.46 -20.58
C VAL A 197 -27.49 6.87 -20.05
N ALA A 198 -27.02 7.76 -20.91
CA ALA A 198 -26.87 9.18 -20.53
C ALA A 198 -28.28 9.83 -20.30
N PRO A 199 -28.37 10.84 -19.38
CA PRO A 199 -27.24 11.49 -18.73
C PRO A 199 -26.69 10.68 -17.55
N ILE A 200 -25.37 10.75 -17.34
CA ILE A 200 -24.67 10.20 -16.16
C ILE A 200 -23.89 11.34 -15.53
N THR A 201 -23.93 11.42 -14.20
CA THR A 201 -23.24 12.47 -13.44
C THR A 201 -21.95 11.93 -12.83
N ALA A 202 -20.92 12.76 -12.78
CA ALA A 202 -19.68 12.42 -12.08
C ALA A 202 -19.96 12.02 -10.63
N GLY A 203 -19.36 10.91 -10.17
CA GLY A 203 -19.60 10.31 -8.86
C GLY A 203 -20.80 9.35 -8.79
N GLU A 204 -21.61 9.24 -9.85
CA GLU A 204 -22.70 8.26 -9.93
C GLU A 204 -22.15 6.83 -9.92
N ILE A 205 -22.78 5.94 -9.13
CA ILE A 205 -22.38 4.53 -9.05
C ILE A 205 -22.86 3.81 -10.32
N VAL A 206 -21.91 3.29 -11.08
CA VAL A 206 -22.13 2.60 -12.37
C VAL A 206 -21.76 1.12 -12.30
N GLY A 207 -21.36 0.63 -11.14
CA GLY A 207 -21.01 -0.78 -10.97
C GLY A 207 -20.28 -1.07 -9.67
N THR A 208 -19.67 -2.25 -9.63
CA THR A 208 -18.85 -2.71 -8.49
C THR A 208 -17.49 -3.16 -8.96
N TYR A 209 -16.50 -2.96 -8.10
CA TYR A 209 -15.13 -3.36 -8.28
C TYR A 209 -14.72 -4.35 -7.20
N ALA A 210 -13.96 -5.37 -7.55
CA ALA A 210 -13.39 -6.32 -6.63
C ALA A 210 -11.91 -6.56 -6.98
N TYR A 211 -11.04 -6.50 -5.98
CA TYR A 211 -9.62 -6.81 -6.10
C TYR A 211 -9.25 -7.95 -5.18
N THR A 212 -8.77 -9.07 -5.73
CA THR A 212 -8.41 -10.26 -4.97
C THR A 212 -6.93 -10.25 -4.61
N LEU A 213 -6.63 -10.22 -3.32
CA LEU A 213 -5.30 -10.29 -2.76
C LEU A 213 -4.66 -11.67 -2.98
N ARG A 214 -3.34 -11.76 -2.77
CA ARG A 214 -2.62 -13.04 -2.93
C ARG A 214 -2.97 -14.11 -1.90
N ASP A 215 -3.51 -13.70 -0.76
CA ASP A 215 -4.00 -14.60 0.30
C ASP A 215 -5.47 -15.03 0.10
N GLY A 216 -6.11 -14.56 -0.97
CA GLY A 216 -7.50 -14.85 -1.31
C GLY A 216 -8.53 -13.89 -0.72
N GLN A 217 -8.13 -12.94 0.12
CA GLN A 217 -9.03 -11.89 0.57
C GLN A 217 -9.41 -10.98 -0.60
N THR A 218 -10.60 -10.38 -0.53
CA THR A 218 -11.09 -9.50 -1.58
C THR A 218 -11.43 -8.12 -1.01
N ILE A 219 -10.88 -7.09 -1.61
CA ILE A 219 -11.23 -5.70 -1.36
C ILE A 219 -12.29 -5.31 -2.38
N THR A 220 -13.40 -4.76 -1.90
CA THR A 220 -14.50 -4.30 -2.76
C THR A 220 -14.60 -2.78 -2.75
N ALA A 221 -15.07 -2.23 -3.86
CA ALA A 221 -15.34 -0.80 -4.00
C ALA A 221 -16.52 -0.57 -4.95
N SER A 222 -17.12 0.61 -4.89
CA SER A 222 -18.06 1.07 -5.90
C SER A 222 -17.29 1.62 -7.11
N LEU A 223 -17.71 1.24 -8.32
CA LEU A 223 -17.29 1.92 -9.55
C LEU A 223 -18.16 3.16 -9.73
N VAL A 224 -17.54 4.29 -9.93
CA VAL A 224 -18.22 5.57 -10.12
C VAL A 224 -17.80 6.21 -11.46
N ALA A 225 -18.69 6.99 -12.04
CA ALA A 225 -18.38 7.81 -13.19
C ALA A 225 -17.35 8.89 -12.81
N ALA A 226 -16.24 8.95 -13.51
CA ALA A 226 -15.20 9.96 -13.26
C ALA A 226 -15.52 11.33 -13.89
N ARG A 227 -16.51 11.37 -14.81
CA ARG A 227 -16.97 12.59 -15.49
C ARG A 227 -18.47 12.53 -15.78
N ASP A 228 -19.03 13.70 -16.09
CA ASP A 228 -20.37 13.80 -16.64
C ASP A 228 -20.43 13.29 -18.09
N VAL A 229 -21.53 12.64 -18.45
CA VAL A 229 -21.88 12.30 -19.83
C VAL A 229 -23.28 12.84 -20.10
N GLU A 230 -23.37 13.89 -20.93
CA GLU A 230 -24.65 14.50 -21.29
C GLU A 230 -25.43 13.59 -22.25
N ALA A 231 -26.77 13.61 -22.11
CA ALA A 231 -27.65 12.91 -23.04
C ALA A 231 -27.80 13.68 -24.37
N GLN A 232 -28.04 12.91 -25.44
CA GLN A 232 -28.51 13.49 -26.69
C GLN A 232 -29.82 14.25 -26.42
N PRO A 233 -29.95 15.49 -26.89
CA PRO A 233 -31.20 16.22 -26.75
C PRO A 233 -32.35 15.48 -27.43
N GLU A 234 -33.52 15.47 -26.80
CA GLU A 234 -34.71 14.89 -27.39
C GLU A 234 -34.97 15.54 -28.76
N PRO A 235 -35.30 14.75 -29.78
CA PRO A 235 -35.63 15.30 -31.08
C PRO A 235 -36.84 16.24 -30.96
N THR A 236 -36.63 17.50 -31.30
CA THR A 236 -37.70 18.49 -31.29
C THR A 236 -38.78 18.05 -32.30
N THR A 237 -39.95 17.71 -31.78
CA THR A 237 -41.08 17.33 -32.63
C THR A 237 -41.78 18.56 -33.19
N ILE A 238 -42.52 18.41 -34.29
CA ILE A 238 -43.32 19.50 -34.84
C ILE A 238 -44.33 20.05 -33.83
N TYR A 239 -44.78 19.22 -32.89
CA TYR A 239 -45.70 19.60 -31.81
C TYR A 239 -45.02 20.45 -30.73
N ASP A 240 -43.68 20.37 -30.58
CA ASP A 240 -42.93 21.21 -29.66
C ASP A 240 -42.66 22.58 -30.28
N ILE A 241 -42.48 22.64 -31.62
CA ILE A 241 -42.36 23.87 -32.40
C ILE A 241 -43.70 24.56 -32.54
N PHE A 242 -44.79 23.79 -32.74
CA PHE A 242 -46.14 24.27 -32.95
C PHE A 242 -47.13 23.58 -32.01
N PRO A 243 -47.20 24.00 -30.73
CA PRO A 243 -48.03 23.37 -29.72
C PRO A 243 -49.53 23.31 -30.05
N PHE A 244 -50.00 24.23 -30.88
CA PHE A 244 -51.39 24.28 -31.31
C PHE A 244 -51.80 23.08 -32.19
N LEU A 245 -50.86 22.33 -32.77
CA LEU A 245 -51.14 21.12 -33.55
C LEU A 245 -51.49 19.90 -32.65
N ARG A 246 -51.34 19.95 -31.35
CA ARG A 246 -51.75 18.91 -30.39
C ARG A 246 -53.25 18.88 -30.12
N VAL A 247 -54.03 19.81 -30.64
CA VAL A 247 -55.47 20.02 -30.29
C VAL A 247 -56.40 19.41 -31.32
N PHE A 248 -55.93 18.54 -32.24
CA PHE A 248 -56.77 17.84 -33.22
C PHE A 248 -56.54 16.34 -33.18
#